data_40d447cc7434e89b237fca1ed15f921e
#
_entry.id   40d447cc7434e89b237fca1ed15f921e
#
_cell.length_a   1.000
_cell.length_b   1.000
_cell.length_c   1.000
_cell.angle_alpha   90.00
_cell.angle_beta   90.00
_cell.angle_gamma   90.00
#
_symmetry.space_group_name_H-M   'P 1'
#
loop_
_entity.id
_entity.type
_entity.pdbx_description
1 polymer ?
#
loop_
_entity_poly.entity_id
_entity_poly.type
_entity_poly.pdbx_seq_one_letter_code
_entity_poly.pdbx_strand_id
1 'polypeptide(L)'
;MTTPEISTAKPAVDPEKDAKQVVAKNTKTLYADIVPLAAGLFDKNTRISKEKMLATLHRSILGLTKNGEARPLNDLKLFLAVSNQYGLNPFKKEIYAVYMWDSSRGRDELTPIVSIHGLRKMARAGGVYTHTGAAIITYDQETKLPESVTVPVFGRFPGETTPHEITRYQAFYEEFVKTNKEGKPTGNWETMPRVMLTKCAEANALRAGFDIAGIYVEEELTSNNVIEGETVDGE
;
A
#
# COMPACT_ATOMS: atom_id res chain seq x y z
N MET A 1 39.04 -48.84 -49.65
CA MET A 1 38.99 -47.40 -49.52
C MET A 1 37.72 -47.14 -48.80
N THR A 2 37.77 -46.99 -47.47
CA THR A 2 36.63 -46.70 -46.56
C THR A 2 36.79 -45.27 -46.08
N THR A 3 35.82 -44.45 -46.46
CA THR A 3 35.72 -43.04 -46.04
C THR A 3 35.20 -42.97 -44.59
N PRO A 4 35.77 -42.13 -43.68
CA PRO A 4 35.27 -42.01 -42.36
C PRO A 4 34.05 -41.02 -42.30
N GLU A 5 32.99 -41.47 -41.66
CA GLU A 5 31.85 -40.64 -41.33
C GLU A 5 32.24 -39.49 -40.33
N ILE A 6 31.94 -38.28 -40.74
CA ILE A 6 32.08 -37.10 -39.86
C ILE A 6 30.86 -37.06 -38.91
N SER A 7 31.09 -37.40 -37.65
CA SER A 7 30.13 -37.23 -36.57
C SER A 7 29.97 -35.73 -36.31
N THR A 8 28.81 -35.18 -36.65
CA THR A 8 28.43 -33.82 -36.26
C THR A 8 28.05 -33.78 -34.77
N ALA A 9 28.99 -33.35 -33.95
CA ALA A 9 28.75 -33.10 -32.54
C ALA A 9 27.68 -31.99 -32.39
N LYS A 10 26.62 -32.30 -31.68
CA LYS A 10 25.59 -31.35 -31.28
C LYS A 10 26.24 -30.23 -30.43
N PRO A 11 25.94 -28.95 -30.67
CA PRO A 11 26.54 -27.88 -29.88
C PRO A 11 26.20 -28.05 -28.39
N ALA A 12 27.22 -27.93 -27.55
CA ALA A 12 27.07 -28.01 -26.09
C ALA A 12 26.10 -26.94 -25.60
N VAL A 13 25.03 -27.39 -24.97
CA VAL A 13 24.02 -26.53 -24.35
C VAL A 13 24.64 -25.92 -23.07
N ASP A 14 24.66 -24.59 -23.01
CA ASP A 14 25.15 -23.84 -21.84
C ASP A 14 24.10 -23.91 -20.72
N PRO A 15 24.37 -24.67 -19.63
CA PRO A 15 23.36 -24.90 -18.58
C PRO A 15 22.93 -23.62 -17.86
N GLU A 16 23.76 -22.58 -17.86
CA GLU A 16 23.42 -21.31 -17.23
C GLU A 16 22.48 -20.45 -18.09
N LYS A 17 22.59 -20.52 -19.41
CA LYS A 17 21.67 -19.91 -20.37
C LYS A 17 20.30 -20.57 -20.33
N ASP A 18 20.27 -21.90 -20.28
CA ASP A 18 19.03 -22.66 -20.22
C ASP A 18 18.28 -22.41 -18.90
N ALA A 19 18.96 -22.38 -17.77
CA ALA A 19 18.37 -22.07 -16.50
C ALA A 19 17.74 -20.65 -16.49
N LYS A 20 18.45 -19.65 -17.05
CA LYS A 20 17.92 -18.26 -17.16
C LYS A 20 16.71 -18.20 -18.12
N GLN A 21 16.71 -18.97 -19.22
CA GLN A 21 15.56 -19.01 -20.13
C GLN A 21 14.35 -19.73 -19.53
N VAL A 22 14.54 -20.81 -18.79
CA VAL A 22 13.46 -21.54 -18.10
C VAL A 22 12.82 -20.67 -17.01
N VAL A 23 13.62 -19.98 -16.20
CA VAL A 23 13.11 -19.05 -15.18
C VAL A 23 12.33 -17.90 -15.82
N ALA A 24 12.84 -17.30 -16.91
CA ALA A 24 12.15 -16.23 -17.62
C ALA A 24 10.83 -16.69 -18.25
N LYS A 25 10.79 -17.90 -18.82
CA LYS A 25 9.59 -18.50 -19.42
C LYS A 25 8.53 -18.81 -18.35
N ASN A 26 8.93 -19.36 -17.21
CA ASN A 26 8.05 -19.63 -16.08
C ASN A 26 7.45 -18.34 -15.49
N THR A 27 8.28 -17.30 -15.34
CA THR A 27 7.80 -15.98 -14.86
C THR A 27 6.79 -15.37 -15.82
N LYS A 28 7.02 -15.45 -17.13
CA LYS A 28 6.10 -14.92 -18.14
C LYS A 28 4.73 -15.62 -18.08
N THR A 29 4.72 -16.94 -17.97
CA THR A 29 3.49 -17.75 -17.86
C THR A 29 2.76 -17.46 -16.53
N LEU A 30 3.52 -17.35 -15.42
CA LEU A 30 2.97 -17.18 -14.09
C LEU A 30 2.19 -15.87 -13.92
N TYR A 31 2.65 -14.78 -14.54
CA TYR A 31 2.03 -13.47 -14.42
C TYR A 31 1.16 -13.07 -15.63
N ALA A 32 0.99 -13.94 -16.64
CA ALA A 32 0.24 -13.62 -17.85
C ALA A 32 -1.17 -13.11 -17.58
N ASP A 33 -1.89 -13.75 -16.66
CA ASP A 33 -3.26 -13.38 -16.28
C ASP A 33 -3.34 -12.11 -15.43
N ILE A 34 -2.21 -11.68 -14.84
CA ILE A 34 -2.15 -10.53 -13.94
C ILE A 34 -1.77 -9.26 -14.69
N VAL A 35 -1.05 -9.38 -15.80
CA VAL A 35 -0.62 -8.24 -16.62
C VAL A 35 -1.76 -7.29 -16.99
N PRO A 36 -2.95 -7.76 -17.41
CA PRO A 36 -4.07 -6.86 -17.70
C PRO A 36 -4.53 -6.06 -16.49
N LEU A 37 -4.53 -6.66 -15.29
CA LEU A 37 -4.92 -5.98 -14.04
C LEU A 37 -3.94 -4.88 -13.64
N ALA A 38 -2.69 -5.00 -14.06
CA ALA A 38 -1.64 -4.03 -13.76
C ALA A 38 -1.41 -3.00 -14.87
N ALA A 39 -2.16 -3.05 -15.97
CA ALA A 39 -1.90 -2.23 -17.16
C ALA A 39 -1.93 -0.72 -16.87
N GLY A 40 -2.79 -0.26 -15.97
CA GLY A 40 -2.90 1.15 -15.57
C GLY A 40 -1.80 1.62 -14.60
N LEU A 41 -1.03 0.71 -14.03
CA LEU A 41 0.00 1.02 -13.04
C LEU A 41 1.36 1.35 -13.66
N PHE A 42 1.57 0.96 -14.92
CA PHE A 42 2.86 1.08 -15.59
C PHE A 42 2.87 2.25 -16.57
N ASP A 43 3.94 3.02 -16.55
CA ASP A 43 4.19 4.04 -17.57
C ASP A 43 4.41 3.34 -18.94
N LYS A 44 3.83 3.93 -20.00
CA LYS A 44 3.97 3.44 -21.39
C LYS A 44 5.43 3.43 -21.86
N ASN A 45 6.30 4.23 -21.24
CA ASN A 45 7.71 4.35 -21.59
C ASN A 45 8.64 3.43 -20.76
N THR A 46 8.09 2.56 -19.92
CA THR A 46 8.89 1.67 -19.09
C THR A 46 9.65 0.65 -19.94
N ARG A 47 10.98 0.63 -19.82
CA ARG A 47 11.87 -0.30 -20.55
C ARG A 47 11.91 -1.71 -19.93
N ILE A 48 11.33 -1.89 -18.75
CA ILE A 48 11.28 -3.17 -18.03
C ILE A 48 10.03 -3.93 -18.45
N SER A 49 10.12 -5.24 -18.67
CA SER A 49 8.93 -6.04 -19.02
C SER A 49 7.92 -6.02 -17.87
N LYS A 50 6.63 -6.02 -18.22
CA LYS A 50 5.53 -5.97 -17.26
C LYS A 50 5.57 -7.14 -16.27
N GLU A 51 5.97 -8.31 -16.74
CA GLU A 51 6.12 -9.52 -15.92
C GLU A 51 7.22 -9.36 -14.85
N LYS A 52 8.35 -8.75 -15.21
CA LYS A 52 9.43 -8.46 -14.26
C LYS A 52 8.98 -7.42 -13.22
N MET A 53 8.23 -6.40 -13.64
CA MET A 53 7.67 -5.42 -12.72
C MET A 53 6.67 -6.06 -11.77
N LEU A 54 5.81 -6.96 -12.27
CA LEU A 54 4.87 -7.70 -11.43
C LEU A 54 5.58 -8.63 -10.45
N ALA A 55 6.65 -9.29 -10.86
CA ALA A 55 7.46 -10.12 -9.96
C ALA A 55 8.10 -9.29 -8.84
N THR A 56 8.58 -8.07 -9.17
CA THR A 56 9.11 -7.13 -8.18
C THR A 56 8.00 -6.65 -7.25
N LEU A 57 6.85 -6.25 -7.78
CA LEU A 57 5.69 -5.81 -7.02
C LEU A 57 5.20 -6.91 -6.07
N HIS A 58 5.13 -8.15 -6.55
CA HIS A 58 4.75 -9.30 -5.74
C HIS A 58 5.64 -9.47 -4.51
N ARG A 59 6.97 -9.36 -4.69
CA ARG A 59 7.93 -9.50 -3.60
C ARG A 59 8.03 -8.28 -2.69
N SER A 60 8.07 -7.07 -3.27
CA SER A 60 8.35 -5.84 -2.52
C SER A 60 7.12 -5.23 -1.87
N ILE A 61 5.92 -5.45 -2.42
CA ILE A 61 4.69 -4.87 -1.89
C ILE A 61 3.92 -5.87 -1.04
N LEU A 62 3.75 -7.11 -1.50
CA LEU A 62 3.11 -8.13 -0.68
C LEU A 62 4.05 -8.73 0.38
N GLY A 63 5.36 -8.55 0.19
CA GLY A 63 6.36 -9.15 1.08
C GLY A 63 6.45 -10.67 0.97
N LEU A 64 7.11 -11.25 1.95
CA LEU A 64 7.26 -12.70 2.08
C LEU A 64 6.44 -13.20 3.28
N THR A 65 6.17 -14.49 3.29
CA THR A 65 5.63 -15.17 4.48
C THR A 65 6.71 -15.25 5.56
N LYS A 66 6.31 -15.60 6.79
CA LYS A 66 7.27 -15.86 7.90
C LYS A 66 8.33 -16.91 7.57
N ASN A 67 8.04 -17.80 6.61
CA ASN A 67 8.97 -18.84 6.15
C ASN A 67 9.83 -18.38 4.95
N GLY A 68 9.79 -17.10 4.56
CA GLY A 68 10.55 -16.57 3.43
C GLY A 68 9.98 -16.91 2.05
N GLU A 69 8.77 -17.46 1.98
CA GLU A 69 8.11 -17.81 0.72
C GLU A 69 7.34 -16.62 0.15
N ALA A 70 7.18 -16.58 -1.18
CA ALA A 70 6.34 -15.58 -1.82
C ALA A 70 4.86 -15.76 -1.41
N ARG A 71 4.16 -14.66 -1.18
CA ARG A 71 2.72 -14.66 -0.91
C ARG A 71 1.93 -15.24 -2.09
N PRO A 72 0.70 -15.76 -1.89
CA PRO A 72 -0.10 -16.34 -2.96
C PRO A 72 -0.36 -15.36 -4.11
N LEU A 73 -0.36 -15.85 -5.36
CA LEU A 73 -0.69 -15.02 -6.53
C LEU A 73 -2.12 -14.47 -6.49
N ASN A 74 -3.05 -15.16 -5.82
CA ASN A 74 -4.41 -14.68 -5.64
C ASN A 74 -4.45 -13.40 -4.80
N ASP A 75 -3.54 -13.25 -3.84
CA ASP A 75 -3.42 -12.02 -3.05
C ASP A 75 -2.95 -10.86 -3.94
N LEU A 76 -2.00 -11.12 -4.86
CA LEU A 76 -1.59 -10.12 -5.84
C LEU A 76 -2.75 -9.71 -6.76
N LYS A 77 -3.54 -10.66 -7.24
CA LYS A 77 -4.73 -10.38 -8.05
C LYS A 77 -5.74 -9.53 -7.29
N LEU A 78 -6.06 -9.91 -6.05
CA LEU A 78 -6.97 -9.15 -5.19
C LEU A 78 -6.45 -7.74 -4.95
N PHE A 79 -5.18 -7.60 -4.57
CA PHE A 79 -4.56 -6.30 -4.31
C PHE A 79 -4.62 -5.38 -5.53
N LEU A 80 -4.31 -5.89 -6.71
CA LEU A 80 -4.37 -5.13 -7.95
C LEU A 80 -5.81 -4.79 -8.37
N ALA A 81 -6.76 -5.69 -8.14
CA ALA A 81 -8.17 -5.43 -8.42
C ALA A 81 -8.69 -4.28 -7.54
N VAL A 82 -8.39 -4.29 -6.24
CA VAL A 82 -8.73 -3.21 -5.31
C VAL A 82 -8.02 -1.91 -5.71
N SER A 83 -6.72 -1.97 -6.03
CA SER A 83 -5.96 -0.80 -6.49
C SER A 83 -6.60 -0.15 -7.72
N ASN A 84 -7.03 -0.94 -8.68
CA ASN A 84 -7.71 -0.45 -9.89
C ASN A 84 -9.10 0.11 -9.61
N GLN A 85 -9.88 -0.55 -8.75
CA GLN A 85 -11.23 -0.11 -8.38
C GLN A 85 -11.22 1.30 -7.80
N TYR A 86 -10.23 1.61 -6.96
CA TYR A 86 -10.08 2.93 -6.34
C TYR A 86 -9.14 3.86 -7.11
N GLY A 87 -8.58 3.42 -8.26
CA GLY A 87 -7.63 4.20 -9.04
C GLY A 87 -6.32 4.50 -8.31
N LEU A 88 -5.91 3.65 -7.36
CA LEU A 88 -4.74 3.85 -6.50
C LEU A 88 -3.50 3.16 -7.07
N ASN A 89 -2.34 3.79 -6.91
CA ASN A 89 -1.06 3.27 -7.42
C ASN A 89 -0.15 2.85 -6.26
N PRO A 90 0.15 1.55 -6.10
CA PRO A 90 1.02 1.07 -5.02
C PRO A 90 2.47 1.57 -5.14
N PHE A 91 2.98 1.83 -6.36
CA PHE A 91 4.33 2.40 -6.55
C PHE A 91 4.43 3.86 -6.07
N LYS A 92 3.30 4.57 -6.01
CA LYS A 92 3.21 5.92 -5.45
C LYS A 92 2.87 5.92 -3.96
N LYS A 93 2.86 4.74 -3.34
CA LYS A 93 2.48 4.57 -1.93
C LYS A 93 1.08 5.13 -1.62
N GLU A 94 0.15 5.03 -2.58
CA GLU A 94 -1.25 5.43 -2.41
C GLU A 94 -2.07 4.34 -1.72
N ILE A 95 -1.64 3.08 -1.85
CA ILE A 95 -2.24 1.88 -1.25
C ILE A 95 -1.13 0.90 -0.83
N TYR A 96 -1.34 0.22 0.29
CA TYR A 96 -0.43 -0.79 0.85
C TYR A 96 -1.12 -2.14 0.99
N ALA A 97 -0.33 -3.19 0.94
CA ALA A 97 -0.74 -4.55 1.27
C ALA A 97 -0.31 -4.85 2.71
N VAL A 98 -1.26 -5.03 3.61
CA VAL A 98 -1.00 -5.45 4.99
C VAL A 98 -1.62 -6.80 5.21
N TYR A 99 -0.96 -7.67 5.96
CA TYR A 99 -1.49 -8.97 6.35
C TYR A 99 -1.94 -8.91 7.81
N MET A 100 -3.20 -9.24 8.03
CA MET A 100 -3.80 -9.26 9.36
C MET A 100 -4.17 -10.69 9.71
N TRP A 101 -3.99 -11.07 10.98
CA TRP A 101 -4.41 -12.38 11.45
C TRP A 101 -5.93 -12.47 11.52
N ASP A 102 -6.50 -13.39 10.74
CA ASP A 102 -7.92 -13.75 10.85
C ASP A 102 -8.06 -14.96 11.79
N SER A 103 -8.57 -14.71 12.99
CA SER A 103 -8.78 -15.76 14.01
C SER A 103 -9.85 -16.78 13.59
N SER A 104 -10.81 -16.40 12.75
CA SER A 104 -11.85 -17.28 12.25
C SER A 104 -11.31 -18.30 11.24
N ARG A 105 -10.30 -17.93 10.48
CA ARG A 105 -9.65 -18.77 9.46
C ARG A 105 -8.30 -19.33 9.89
N GLY A 106 -7.76 -18.86 11.01
CA GLY A 106 -6.48 -19.29 11.54
C GLY A 106 -5.28 -18.99 10.64
N ARG A 107 -5.33 -17.91 9.88
CA ARG A 107 -4.28 -17.52 8.93
C ARG A 107 -4.20 -16.00 8.74
N ASP A 108 -3.08 -15.58 8.15
CA ASP A 108 -2.91 -14.20 7.72
C ASP A 108 -3.76 -13.94 6.46
N GLU A 109 -4.58 -12.90 6.50
CA GLU A 109 -5.39 -12.44 5.36
C GLU A 109 -4.89 -11.10 4.85
N LEU A 110 -4.81 -10.97 3.53
CA LEU A 110 -4.46 -9.72 2.89
C LEU A 110 -5.55 -8.66 3.12
N THR A 111 -5.15 -7.53 3.67
CA THR A 111 -5.99 -6.36 3.86
C THR A 111 -5.38 -5.17 3.12
N PRO A 112 -5.90 -4.77 1.96
CA PRO A 112 -5.47 -3.56 1.28
C PRO A 112 -5.83 -2.32 2.10
N ILE A 113 -4.86 -1.42 2.30
CA ILE A 113 -5.01 -0.22 3.12
C ILE A 113 -4.67 1.00 2.31
N VAL A 114 -5.53 2.02 2.34
CA VAL A 114 -5.26 3.29 1.69
C VAL A 114 -4.42 4.19 2.59
N SER A 115 -3.41 4.83 2.00
CA SER A 115 -2.64 5.86 2.70
C SER A 115 -3.33 7.22 2.64
N ILE A 116 -2.84 8.18 3.44
CA ILE A 116 -3.31 9.57 3.36
C ILE A 116 -3.14 10.18 1.95
N HIS A 117 -2.11 9.76 1.19
CA HIS A 117 -1.94 10.18 -0.21
C HIS A 117 -3.02 9.61 -1.12
N GLY A 118 -3.40 8.36 -0.88
CA GLY A 118 -4.50 7.70 -1.58
C GLY A 118 -5.84 8.38 -1.26
N LEU A 119 -6.13 8.67 0.01
CA LEU A 119 -7.34 9.38 0.42
C LEU A 119 -7.46 10.75 -0.25
N ARG A 120 -6.38 11.54 -0.25
CA ARG A 120 -6.36 12.85 -0.94
C ARG A 120 -6.61 12.72 -2.44
N LYS A 121 -6.11 11.64 -3.06
CA LYS A 121 -6.37 11.35 -4.48
C LYS A 121 -7.83 11.00 -4.72
N MET A 122 -8.41 10.13 -3.88
CA MET A 122 -9.82 9.76 -3.97
C MET A 122 -10.72 10.98 -3.80
N ALA A 123 -10.44 11.83 -2.80
CA ALA A 123 -11.18 13.08 -2.58
C ALA A 123 -11.12 14.00 -3.81
N ARG A 124 -9.95 14.08 -4.50
CA ARG A 124 -9.79 14.87 -5.74
C ARG A 124 -10.58 14.31 -6.93
N ALA A 125 -10.81 13.01 -6.97
CA ALA A 125 -11.48 12.36 -8.10
C ALA A 125 -12.92 12.89 -8.31
N GLY A 126 -13.59 13.30 -7.24
CA GLY A 126 -14.92 13.94 -7.32
C GLY A 126 -14.91 15.39 -7.80
N GLY A 127 -13.75 16.01 -8.02
CA GLY A 127 -13.61 17.39 -8.54
C GLY A 127 -13.96 18.51 -7.54
N VAL A 128 -14.41 18.17 -6.35
CA VAL A 128 -14.83 19.15 -5.32
C VAL A 128 -13.68 19.49 -4.37
N TYR A 129 -12.91 18.51 -3.90
CA TYR A 129 -11.80 18.73 -2.96
C TYR A 129 -10.73 19.67 -3.52
N THR A 130 -10.33 20.65 -2.75
CA THR A 130 -9.27 21.60 -3.09
C THR A 130 -8.02 21.37 -2.23
N HIS A 131 -8.14 21.47 -0.91
CA HIS A 131 -7.00 21.34 -0.01
C HIS A 131 -7.43 20.97 1.42
N THR A 132 -6.49 20.51 2.21
CA THR A 132 -6.60 20.37 3.65
C THR A 132 -6.09 21.66 4.32
N GLY A 133 -6.82 22.20 5.26
CA GLY A 133 -6.42 23.39 5.99
C GLY A 133 -5.36 23.10 7.06
N ALA A 134 -4.92 24.14 7.74
CA ALA A 134 -3.99 24.00 8.86
C ALA A 134 -4.63 23.24 10.01
N ALA A 135 -3.88 22.30 10.58
CA ALA A 135 -4.31 21.59 11.78
C ALA A 135 -4.32 22.50 13.00
N ILE A 136 -5.40 22.44 13.77
CA ILE A 136 -5.55 23.11 15.06
C ILE A 136 -5.24 22.06 16.13
N ILE A 137 -4.25 22.30 16.98
CA ILE A 137 -3.74 21.32 17.94
C ILE A 137 -3.91 21.85 19.36
N THR A 138 -4.57 21.08 20.21
CA THR A 138 -4.62 21.29 21.66
C THR A 138 -3.61 20.35 22.32
N TYR A 139 -2.90 20.87 23.32
CA TYR A 139 -1.89 20.10 24.06
C TYR A 139 -2.31 19.93 25.51
N ASP A 140 -2.12 18.74 26.02
CA ASP A 140 -2.20 18.47 27.44
C ASP A 140 -1.13 19.28 28.20
N GLN A 141 -1.50 19.94 29.28
CA GLN A 141 -0.63 20.87 29.99
C GLN A 141 0.47 20.19 30.82
N GLU A 142 0.21 18.95 31.24
CA GLU A 142 1.14 18.18 32.08
C GLU A 142 2.11 17.38 31.22
N THR A 143 1.58 16.57 30.31
CA THR A 143 2.39 15.64 29.47
C THR A 143 3.02 16.31 28.25
N LYS A 144 2.51 17.49 27.84
CA LYS A 144 2.90 18.18 26.60
C LYS A 144 2.64 17.36 25.31
N LEU A 145 1.91 16.27 25.42
CA LEU A 145 1.41 15.52 24.27
C LEU A 145 0.22 16.21 23.62
N PRO A 146 -0.07 15.95 22.34
CA PRO A 146 -1.29 16.46 21.75
C PRO A 146 -2.51 15.80 22.43
N GLU A 147 -3.41 16.59 22.97
CA GLU A 147 -4.70 16.14 23.51
C GLU A 147 -5.68 15.86 22.37
N SER A 148 -5.79 16.83 21.46
CA SER A 148 -6.61 16.69 20.27
C SER A 148 -6.04 17.45 19.07
N VAL A 149 -6.44 17.01 17.87
CA VAL A 149 -6.13 17.68 16.61
C VAL A 149 -7.40 17.80 15.79
N THR A 150 -7.72 19.03 15.36
CA THR A 150 -8.81 19.30 14.43
C THR A 150 -8.25 19.64 13.05
N VAL A 151 -8.73 18.97 12.02
CA VAL A 151 -8.32 19.21 10.63
C VAL A 151 -9.54 19.57 9.78
N PRO A 152 -9.62 20.80 9.24
CA PRO A 152 -10.63 21.19 8.28
C PRO A 152 -10.22 20.78 6.87
N VAL A 153 -11.17 20.36 6.04
CA VAL A 153 -10.97 20.12 4.60
C VAL A 153 -11.89 21.01 3.78
N PHE A 154 -11.34 21.52 2.70
CA PHE A 154 -11.96 22.54 1.85
C PHE A 154 -12.27 22.00 0.48
N GLY A 155 -13.34 22.47 -0.07
CA GLY A 155 -13.79 22.13 -1.40
C GLY A 155 -14.43 23.30 -2.11
N ARG A 156 -14.68 23.10 -3.41
CA ARG A 156 -15.35 24.09 -4.26
C ARG A 156 -16.29 23.35 -5.22
N PHE A 157 -17.57 23.64 -5.12
CA PHE A 157 -18.55 23.07 -6.03
C PHE A 157 -18.50 23.74 -7.42
N PRO A 158 -18.99 23.08 -8.47
CA PRO A 158 -19.07 23.68 -9.79
C PRO A 158 -19.83 25.01 -9.76
N GLY A 159 -19.23 26.04 -10.38
CA GLY A 159 -19.78 27.40 -10.39
C GLY A 159 -19.33 28.33 -9.28
N GLU A 160 -18.69 27.80 -8.24
CA GLU A 160 -18.10 28.62 -7.16
C GLU A 160 -16.70 29.10 -7.52
N THR A 161 -16.32 30.29 -7.05
CA THR A 161 -14.98 30.86 -7.25
C THR A 161 -14.07 30.65 -6.05
N THR A 162 -14.64 30.55 -4.85
CA THR A 162 -13.89 30.45 -3.59
C THR A 162 -14.13 29.10 -2.92
N PRO A 163 -13.08 28.40 -2.49
CA PRO A 163 -13.25 27.21 -1.66
C PRO A 163 -13.85 27.57 -0.29
N HIS A 164 -14.72 26.71 0.20
CA HIS A 164 -15.27 26.79 1.57
C HIS A 164 -15.01 25.49 2.32
N GLU A 165 -15.14 25.51 3.62
CA GLU A 165 -14.98 24.32 4.42
C GLU A 165 -16.13 23.34 4.18
N ILE A 166 -15.80 22.13 3.74
CA ILE A 166 -16.76 21.04 3.52
C ILE A 166 -17.05 20.33 4.83
N THR A 167 -16.00 20.01 5.57
CA THR A 167 -16.09 19.34 6.87
C THR A 167 -14.80 19.53 7.66
N ARG A 168 -14.85 19.21 8.93
CA ARG A 168 -13.69 19.07 9.82
C ARG A 168 -13.86 17.84 10.70
N TYR A 169 -12.75 17.30 11.15
CA TYR A 169 -12.76 16.20 12.11
C TYR A 169 -11.78 16.50 13.24
N GLN A 170 -12.23 16.26 14.46
CA GLN A 170 -11.40 16.34 15.66
C GLN A 170 -11.06 14.93 16.12
N ALA A 171 -9.79 14.60 16.14
CA ALA A 171 -9.26 13.35 16.67
C ALA A 171 -8.70 13.58 18.07
N PHE A 172 -9.01 12.71 19.03
CA PHE A 172 -8.47 12.73 20.39
C PHE A 172 -7.34 11.71 20.50
N TYR A 173 -6.26 12.09 21.17
CA TYR A 173 -5.06 11.27 21.27
C TYR A 173 -5.32 9.91 21.90
N GLU A 174 -6.10 9.87 22.98
CA GLU A 174 -6.45 8.66 23.70
C GLU A 174 -7.20 7.60 22.86
N GLU A 175 -7.96 8.05 21.85
CA GLU A 175 -8.74 7.16 20.97
C GLU A 175 -7.87 6.49 19.89
N PHE A 176 -6.78 7.14 19.46
CA PHE A 176 -5.98 6.73 18.31
C PHE A 176 -4.60 6.21 18.66
N VAL A 177 -4.06 6.58 19.82
CA VAL A 177 -2.71 6.18 20.20
C VAL A 177 -2.54 4.65 20.26
N LYS A 178 -1.52 4.14 19.56
CA LYS A 178 -1.17 2.72 19.64
C LYS A 178 -0.20 2.51 20.79
N THR A 179 -0.57 1.64 21.72
CA THR A 179 0.22 1.34 22.91
C THR A 179 0.61 -0.15 22.96
N ASN A 180 1.70 -0.44 23.63
CA ASN A 180 2.08 -1.80 23.98
C ASN A 180 1.25 -2.32 25.18
N LYS A 181 1.54 -3.55 25.63
CA LYS A 181 0.86 -4.18 26.78
C LYS A 181 1.04 -3.41 28.11
N GLU A 182 2.04 -2.53 28.18
CA GLU A 182 2.37 -1.71 29.35
C GLU A 182 1.71 -0.32 29.28
N GLY A 183 0.92 -0.03 28.23
CA GLY A 183 0.28 1.26 28.00
C GLY A 183 1.19 2.34 27.41
N LYS A 184 2.43 2.01 27.00
CA LYS A 184 3.35 2.96 26.40
C LYS A 184 3.12 3.08 24.89
N PRO A 185 3.13 4.31 24.34
CA PRO A 185 3.04 4.50 22.89
C PRO A 185 4.11 3.72 22.14
N THR A 186 3.80 3.24 20.93
CA THR A 186 4.70 2.43 20.11
C THR A 186 4.97 3.05 18.74
N GLY A 187 6.14 2.77 18.18
CA GLY A 187 6.54 3.19 16.84
C GLY A 187 6.43 4.71 16.65
N ASN A 188 5.78 5.14 15.58
CA ASN A 188 5.63 6.57 15.28
C ASN A 188 4.76 7.33 16.30
N TRP A 189 3.95 6.66 17.10
CA TRP A 189 3.20 7.30 18.17
C TRP A 189 4.06 7.74 19.34
N GLU A 190 5.21 7.09 19.55
CA GLU A 190 6.21 7.48 20.54
C GLU A 190 7.03 8.69 20.07
N THR A 191 7.47 8.67 18.80
CA THR A 191 8.41 9.67 18.29
C THR A 191 7.76 10.88 17.64
N MET A 192 6.58 10.70 17.03
CA MET A 192 5.88 11.73 16.25
C MET A 192 4.35 11.75 16.53
N PRO A 193 3.91 11.83 17.81
CA PRO A 193 2.49 11.70 18.17
C PRO A 193 1.62 12.76 17.48
N ARG A 194 2.10 13.99 17.37
CA ARG A 194 1.40 15.08 16.68
C ARG A 194 1.13 14.76 15.21
N VAL A 195 2.14 14.24 14.51
CA VAL A 195 2.00 13.91 13.08
C VAL A 195 1.02 12.77 12.90
N MET A 196 1.08 11.76 13.76
CA MET A 196 0.17 10.61 13.71
C MET A 196 -1.27 11.04 13.96
N LEU A 197 -1.53 11.83 15.01
CA LEU A 197 -2.87 12.30 15.31
C LEU A 197 -3.42 13.25 14.22
N THR A 198 -2.56 14.07 13.60
CA THR A 198 -2.96 14.91 12.46
C THR A 198 -3.39 14.04 11.26
N LYS A 199 -2.68 12.95 10.97
CA LYS A 199 -3.08 12.01 9.91
C LYS A 199 -4.44 11.38 10.20
N CYS A 200 -4.69 10.96 11.44
CA CYS A 200 -5.99 10.40 11.85
C CYS A 200 -7.12 11.41 11.62
N ALA A 201 -6.94 12.65 12.08
CA ALA A 201 -7.94 13.71 11.90
C ALA A 201 -8.18 14.01 10.40
N GLU A 202 -7.12 14.11 9.61
CA GLU A 202 -7.24 14.36 8.16
C GLU A 202 -7.93 13.18 7.44
N ALA A 203 -7.56 11.94 7.73
CA ALA A 203 -8.15 10.76 7.12
C ALA A 203 -9.67 10.72 7.35
N ASN A 204 -10.09 10.93 8.58
CA ASN A 204 -11.52 10.94 8.94
C ASN A 204 -12.27 12.14 8.33
N ALA A 205 -11.66 13.34 8.29
CA ALA A 205 -12.24 14.50 7.63
C ALA A 205 -12.44 14.26 6.11
N LEU A 206 -11.44 13.67 5.43
CA LEU A 206 -11.55 13.33 4.00
C LEU A 206 -12.64 12.28 3.75
N ARG A 207 -12.72 11.24 4.57
CA ARG A 207 -13.74 10.20 4.45
C ARG A 207 -15.14 10.77 4.63
N ALA A 208 -15.35 11.57 5.67
CA ALA A 208 -16.64 12.16 5.98
C ALA A 208 -17.08 13.21 4.93
N GLY A 209 -16.11 13.97 4.40
CA GLY A 209 -16.42 15.06 3.45
C GLY A 209 -16.60 14.64 2.01
N PHE A 210 -16.06 13.49 1.61
CA PHE A 210 -16.00 13.08 0.19
C PHE A 210 -16.50 11.65 -0.07
N ASP A 211 -17.30 11.10 0.86
CA ASP A 211 -17.96 9.79 0.73
C ASP A 211 -16.99 8.65 0.37
N ILE A 212 -15.82 8.64 1.00
CA ILE A 212 -14.81 7.60 0.79
C ILE A 212 -15.12 6.44 1.73
N ALA A 213 -15.64 5.35 1.16
CA ALA A 213 -16.04 4.16 1.91
C ALA A 213 -15.45 2.87 1.31
N GLY A 214 -15.62 1.75 1.99
CA GLY A 214 -15.33 0.41 1.47
C GLY A 214 -13.85 0.02 1.44
N ILE A 215 -12.95 0.83 1.99
CA ILE A 215 -11.52 0.50 2.09
C ILE A 215 -10.99 0.93 3.47
N TYR A 216 -10.12 0.12 4.06
CA TYR A 216 -9.47 0.43 5.32
C TYR A 216 -8.41 1.52 5.16
N VAL A 217 -8.25 2.33 6.21
CA VAL A 217 -7.15 3.30 6.32
C VAL A 217 -6.15 2.83 7.39
N GLU A 218 -4.91 3.32 7.30
CA GLU A 218 -3.84 2.95 8.23
C GLU A 218 -4.21 3.23 9.69
N GLU A 219 -4.98 4.26 9.92
CA GLU A 219 -5.43 4.71 11.22
C GLU A 219 -6.46 3.78 11.89
N GLU A 220 -7.20 2.99 11.11
CA GLU A 220 -8.18 2.01 11.61
C GLU A 220 -7.53 0.70 12.07
N LEU A 221 -6.25 0.48 11.78
CA LEU A 221 -5.54 -0.70 12.20
C LEU A 221 -5.15 -0.59 13.67
N THR A 222 -5.79 -1.37 14.50
CA THR A 222 -5.38 -1.52 15.90
C THR A 222 -4.17 -2.45 16.01
N SER A 223 -3.30 -2.20 16.99
CA SER A 223 -2.07 -2.97 17.24
C SER A 223 -2.28 -4.47 17.45
N ASN A 224 -3.50 -4.90 17.77
CA ASN A 224 -3.82 -6.31 17.98
C ASN A 224 -4.04 -7.10 16.67
N ASN A 225 -4.20 -6.43 15.54
CA ASN A 225 -4.57 -7.05 14.26
C ASN A 225 -3.44 -7.00 13.21
N VAL A 226 -2.37 -6.25 13.46
CA VAL A 226 -1.26 -6.12 12.50
C VAL A 226 -0.15 -7.08 12.89
N ILE A 227 0.15 -8.02 12.02
CA ILE A 227 1.41 -8.74 12.07
C ILE A 227 2.43 -7.81 11.42
N GLU A 228 3.28 -7.18 12.23
CA GLU A 228 4.42 -6.42 11.73
C GLU A 228 5.27 -7.37 10.87
N GLY A 229 5.23 -7.16 9.57
CA GLY A 229 6.29 -7.64 8.70
C GLY A 229 7.55 -6.88 9.09
N GLU A 230 8.56 -7.59 9.62
CA GLU A 230 9.88 -7.01 9.85
C GLU A 230 10.30 -6.27 8.59
N THR A 231 10.39 -4.95 8.67
CA THR A 231 11.16 -4.17 7.70
C THR A 231 12.58 -4.66 7.86
N VAL A 232 13.09 -5.35 6.86
CA VAL A 232 14.52 -5.64 6.75
C VAL A 232 15.18 -4.29 6.52
N ASP A 233 15.66 -3.68 7.60
CA ASP A 233 16.58 -2.57 7.53
C ASP A 233 17.85 -3.10 6.88
N GLY A 234 18.06 -2.71 5.63
CA GLY A 234 19.29 -2.99 4.91
C GLY A 234 20.42 -2.17 5.52
N GLU A 235 21.43 -2.86 6.03
CA GLU A 235 22.78 -2.32 6.20
C GLU A 235 23.41 -1.97 4.84
#